data_171ff73db7624716f3c29f2fb5b1aaef
#
_entry.id   171ff73db7624716f3c29f2fb5b1aaef
#
_cell.length_a   1.000
_cell.length_b   1.000
_cell.length_c   1.000
_cell.angle_alpha   90.00
_cell.angle_beta   90.00
_cell.angle_gamma   90.00
#
_symmetry.space_group_name_H-M   'P 1'
#
loop_
_entity.id
_entity.type
_entity.pdbx_description
1 polymer ?
#
loop_
_entity_poly.entity_id
_entity_poly.type
_entity_poly.pdbx_seq_one_letter_code
_entity_poly.pdbx_strand_id
1 'polypeptide(L)'
;MATSTMTTLVERADGRGWMRIDESGRAAAAGALDAFLRSVERRALRMAELAVGQREEALDLVQEAMFGFVRHYADKPTADWAPLFYRVLDSRITDWHRRQQVRGRWLVAWLRRGDEDDEDDPVAAAPDPHDPGPLARLAGTEAAGALDGALRDLPLRQRQAFLLRVWEGLDVAATATAMRCSEGSVKTHLFRALASLRRALEVYQ
;
A
#
# COMPACT_ATOMS: atom_id res chain seq x y z
N MET A 1 45.12 -22.87 8.18
CA MET A 1 44.47 -21.87 7.33
C MET A 1 43.32 -21.27 8.15
N ALA A 2 43.51 -20.06 8.66
CA ALA A 2 42.52 -19.38 9.51
C ALA A 2 41.51 -18.67 8.59
N THR A 3 40.29 -19.14 8.56
CA THR A 3 39.15 -18.45 7.93
C THR A 3 38.82 -17.22 8.76
N SER A 4 39.19 -16.05 8.25
CA SER A 4 38.86 -14.77 8.84
C SER A 4 37.35 -14.54 8.73
N THR A 5 36.65 -14.77 9.81
CA THR A 5 35.20 -14.51 9.91
C THR A 5 35.01 -12.98 9.96
N MET A 6 34.54 -12.39 8.87
CA MET A 6 34.17 -10.98 8.82
C MET A 6 32.97 -10.73 9.76
N THR A 7 33.24 -10.23 10.94
CA THR A 7 32.23 -9.87 11.93
C THR A 7 31.83 -8.41 11.72
N THR A 8 30.58 -8.13 11.45
CA THR A 8 30.04 -6.77 11.34
C THR A 8 29.38 -6.38 12.68
N LEU A 9 29.68 -5.16 13.17
CA LEU A 9 28.99 -4.58 14.32
C LEU A 9 27.72 -3.89 13.84
N VAL A 10 26.58 -4.24 14.45
CA VAL A 10 25.29 -3.63 14.19
C VAL A 10 24.74 -3.04 15.49
N GLU A 11 24.19 -1.84 15.44
CA GLU A 11 23.56 -1.20 16.59
C GLU A 11 22.32 -1.99 17.03
N ARG A 12 22.16 -2.20 18.33
CA ARG A 12 20.97 -2.87 18.88
C ARG A 12 19.72 -2.04 18.64
N ALA A 13 18.60 -2.70 18.33
CA ALA A 13 17.30 -2.05 18.13
C ALA A 13 16.80 -1.22 19.33
N ASP A 14 17.36 -1.48 20.54
CA ASP A 14 17.07 -0.75 21.79
C ASP A 14 17.99 0.46 22.03
N GLY A 15 18.92 0.76 21.11
CA GLY A 15 19.87 1.87 21.21
C GLY A 15 20.95 1.69 22.30
N ARG A 16 21.06 0.50 22.94
CA ARG A 16 21.94 0.26 24.09
C ARG A 16 23.27 -0.41 23.76
N GLY A 17 23.76 -0.27 22.53
CA GLY A 17 25.10 -0.73 22.17
C GLY A 17 25.15 -1.54 20.88
N TRP A 18 26.38 -1.96 20.53
CA TRP A 18 26.70 -2.66 19.30
C TRP A 18 26.66 -4.18 19.55
N MET A 19 26.00 -4.93 18.67
CA MET A 19 25.98 -6.38 18.69
C MET A 19 26.83 -6.91 17.53
N ARG A 20 27.65 -7.93 17.82
CA ARG A 20 28.33 -8.69 16.76
C ARG A 20 27.31 -9.64 16.12
N ILE A 21 27.05 -9.47 14.84
CA ILE A 21 26.29 -10.42 14.06
C ILE A 21 27.30 -11.25 13.26
N ASP A 22 27.32 -12.54 13.54
CA ASP A 22 28.03 -13.53 12.75
C ASP A 22 27.31 -13.82 11.42
N GLU A 23 27.92 -14.62 10.58
CA GLU A 23 27.36 -14.98 9.28
C GLU A 23 26.00 -15.71 9.40
N SER A 24 25.82 -16.49 10.46
CA SER A 24 24.57 -17.19 10.78
C SER A 24 23.44 -16.22 11.15
N GLY A 25 23.72 -15.18 11.95
CA GLY A 25 22.75 -14.16 12.30
C GLY A 25 22.30 -13.33 11.10
N ARG A 26 23.23 -13.03 10.15
CA ARG A 26 22.88 -12.35 8.89
C ARG A 26 22.00 -13.22 7.98
N ALA A 27 22.31 -14.48 7.85
CA ALA A 27 21.51 -15.42 7.08
C ALA A 27 20.10 -15.57 7.67
N ALA A 28 19.98 -15.64 8.99
CA ALA A 28 18.68 -15.70 9.68
C ALA A 28 17.86 -14.41 9.47
N ALA A 29 18.48 -13.23 9.56
CA ALA A 29 17.82 -11.94 9.32
C ALA A 29 17.36 -11.82 7.86
N ALA A 30 18.18 -12.23 6.90
CA ALA A 30 17.84 -12.26 5.48
C ALA A 30 16.66 -13.22 5.21
N GLY A 31 16.65 -14.40 5.84
CA GLY A 31 15.55 -15.37 5.73
C GLY A 31 14.24 -14.83 6.30
N ALA A 32 14.29 -14.13 7.45
CA ALA A 32 13.11 -13.50 8.04
C ALA A 32 12.55 -12.39 7.14
N LEU A 33 13.44 -11.58 6.54
CA LEU A 33 13.05 -10.53 5.61
C LEU A 33 12.39 -11.10 4.34
N ASP A 34 12.97 -12.12 3.74
CA ASP A 34 12.41 -12.81 2.57
C ASP A 34 11.03 -13.40 2.89
N ALA A 35 10.88 -14.08 4.03
CA ALA A 35 9.60 -14.61 4.48
C ALA A 35 8.54 -13.51 4.68
N PHE A 36 8.92 -12.37 5.26
CA PHE A 36 8.03 -11.23 5.41
C PHE A 36 7.58 -10.68 4.06
N LEU A 37 8.50 -10.41 3.12
CA LEU A 37 8.18 -9.85 1.81
C LEU A 37 7.24 -10.78 1.03
N ARG A 38 7.48 -12.09 1.04
CA ARG A 38 6.56 -13.08 0.45
C ARG A 38 5.17 -13.06 1.10
N SER A 39 5.11 -12.85 2.41
CA SER A 39 3.84 -12.83 3.13
C SER A 39 2.94 -11.64 2.76
N VAL A 40 3.53 -10.50 2.41
CA VAL A 40 2.79 -9.27 2.07
C VAL A 40 2.57 -9.08 0.56
N GLU A 41 3.34 -9.74 -0.30
CA GLU A 41 3.38 -9.54 -1.76
C GLU A 41 2.00 -9.55 -2.41
N ARG A 42 1.23 -10.64 -2.22
CA ARG A 42 -0.08 -10.81 -2.86
C ARG A 42 -1.08 -9.73 -2.42
N ARG A 43 -1.06 -9.39 -1.12
CA ARG A 43 -1.96 -8.38 -0.56
C ARG A 43 -1.56 -6.98 -0.99
N ALA A 44 -0.26 -6.68 -0.99
CA ALA A 44 0.28 -5.43 -1.50
C ALA A 44 -0.06 -5.22 -2.98
N LEU A 45 0.09 -6.27 -3.80
CA LEU A 45 -0.29 -6.22 -5.21
C LEU A 45 -1.79 -5.91 -5.37
N ARG A 46 -2.63 -6.58 -4.60
CA ARG A 46 -4.07 -6.32 -4.67
C ARG A 46 -4.43 -4.90 -4.24
N MET A 47 -3.79 -4.37 -3.19
CA MET A 47 -3.97 -2.98 -2.76
C MET A 47 -3.55 -1.99 -3.86
N ALA A 48 -2.43 -2.26 -4.51
CA ALA A 48 -1.95 -1.44 -5.62
C ALA A 48 -2.89 -1.54 -6.84
N GLU A 49 -3.34 -2.73 -7.25
CA GLU A 49 -4.32 -2.93 -8.33
C GLU A 49 -5.62 -2.16 -8.09
N LEU A 50 -6.16 -2.20 -6.86
CA LEU A 50 -7.34 -1.42 -6.49
C LEU A 50 -7.09 0.09 -6.55
N ALA A 51 -5.84 0.54 -6.33
CA ALA A 51 -5.51 1.95 -6.32
C ALA A 51 -5.26 2.52 -7.72
N VAL A 52 -4.57 1.76 -8.60
CA VAL A 52 -4.12 2.27 -9.90
C VAL A 52 -4.89 1.71 -11.10
N GLY A 53 -5.66 0.63 -10.91
CA GLY A 53 -6.49 0.02 -11.93
C GLY A 53 -5.76 -0.90 -12.92
N GLN A 54 -4.45 -0.73 -13.11
CA GLN A 54 -3.63 -1.47 -14.09
C GLN A 54 -2.65 -2.39 -13.37
N ARG A 55 -2.62 -3.67 -13.78
CA ARG A 55 -1.81 -4.69 -13.11
C ARG A 55 -0.30 -4.46 -13.26
N GLU A 56 0.15 -4.02 -14.42
CA GLU A 56 1.57 -3.76 -14.70
C GLU A 56 2.10 -2.62 -13.82
N GLU A 57 1.37 -1.50 -13.78
CA GLU A 57 1.67 -0.37 -12.90
C GLU A 57 1.65 -0.78 -11.42
N ALA A 58 0.71 -1.64 -11.02
CA ALA A 58 0.63 -2.15 -9.66
C ALA A 58 1.83 -3.02 -9.29
N LEU A 59 2.30 -3.87 -10.19
CA LEU A 59 3.51 -4.69 -10.01
C LEU A 59 4.75 -3.81 -9.82
N ASP A 60 4.92 -2.79 -10.66
CA ASP A 60 6.05 -1.85 -10.54
C ASP A 60 6.04 -1.11 -9.20
N LEU A 61 4.87 -0.63 -8.77
CA LEU A 61 4.73 0.05 -7.47
C LEU A 61 5.05 -0.86 -6.28
N VAL A 62 4.64 -2.13 -6.34
CA VAL A 62 4.95 -3.11 -5.29
C VAL A 62 6.44 -3.43 -5.28
N GLN A 63 7.07 -3.62 -6.43
CA GLN A 63 8.52 -3.84 -6.52
C GLN A 63 9.29 -2.63 -5.98
N GLU A 64 8.93 -1.40 -6.39
CA GLU A 64 9.54 -0.18 -5.86
C GLU A 64 9.36 -0.07 -4.34
N ALA A 65 8.18 -0.46 -3.81
CA ALA A 65 7.93 -0.46 -2.38
C ALA A 65 8.79 -1.48 -1.65
N MET A 66 8.95 -2.70 -2.18
CA MET A 66 9.83 -3.73 -1.63
C MET A 66 11.28 -3.27 -1.59
N PHE A 67 11.81 -2.75 -2.69
CA PHE A 67 13.17 -2.20 -2.73
C PHE A 67 13.36 -1.03 -1.76
N GLY A 68 12.40 -0.11 -1.72
CA GLY A 68 12.43 1.02 -0.79
C GLY A 68 12.38 0.56 0.67
N PHE A 69 11.58 -0.45 0.99
CA PHE A 69 11.50 -1.02 2.32
C PHE A 69 12.82 -1.69 2.74
N VAL A 70 13.36 -2.57 1.90
CA VAL A 70 14.64 -3.24 2.16
C VAL A 70 15.76 -2.23 2.39
N ARG A 71 15.82 -1.20 1.56
CA ARG A 71 16.88 -0.19 1.63
C ARG A 71 16.85 0.64 2.92
N HIS A 72 15.67 0.90 3.48
CA HIS A 72 15.52 1.88 4.56
C HIS A 72 15.05 1.30 5.89
N TYR A 73 14.49 0.07 5.89
CA TYR A 73 13.78 -0.47 7.06
C TYR A 73 14.08 -1.93 7.35
N ALA A 74 14.96 -2.61 6.60
CA ALA A 74 15.29 -4.02 6.83
C ALA A 74 15.95 -4.27 8.20
N ASP A 75 16.60 -3.26 8.76
CA ASP A 75 17.27 -3.27 10.07
C ASP A 75 16.34 -2.97 11.25
N LYS A 76 15.08 -2.60 10.99
CA LYS A 76 14.09 -2.31 12.03
C LYS A 76 13.55 -3.60 12.65
N PRO A 77 13.00 -3.53 13.89
CA PRO A 77 12.32 -4.67 14.49
C PRO A 77 11.25 -5.25 13.59
N THR A 78 11.13 -6.57 13.53
CA THR A 78 10.15 -7.26 12.68
C THR A 78 8.70 -6.85 12.97
N ALA A 79 8.40 -6.47 14.21
CA ALA A 79 7.08 -5.96 14.61
C ALA A 79 6.70 -4.66 13.88
N ASP A 80 7.70 -3.86 13.46
CA ASP A 80 7.48 -2.58 12.77
C ASP A 80 7.43 -2.75 11.24
N TRP A 81 7.76 -3.92 10.71
CA TRP A 81 7.91 -4.11 9.26
C TRP A 81 6.61 -3.89 8.50
N ALA A 82 5.49 -4.42 8.97
CA ALA A 82 4.23 -4.28 8.26
C ALA A 82 3.77 -2.81 8.14
N PRO A 83 3.66 -2.01 9.22
CA PRO A 83 3.28 -0.61 9.08
C PRO A 83 4.26 0.22 8.25
N LEU A 84 5.57 -0.06 8.35
CA LEU A 84 6.59 0.64 7.56
C LEU A 84 6.54 0.26 6.08
N PHE A 85 6.34 -1.01 5.76
CA PHE A 85 6.18 -1.46 4.38
C PHE A 85 4.96 -0.81 3.71
N TYR A 86 3.79 -0.85 4.38
CA TYR A 86 2.58 -0.22 3.83
C TYR A 86 2.67 1.30 3.76
N ARG A 87 3.46 1.93 4.63
CA ARG A 87 3.80 3.35 4.51
C ARG A 87 4.59 3.66 3.24
N VAL A 88 5.54 2.79 2.86
CA VAL A 88 6.31 2.94 1.62
C VAL A 88 5.37 2.74 0.42
N LEU A 89 4.57 1.68 0.44
CA LEU A 89 3.59 1.40 -0.63
C LEU A 89 2.59 2.55 -0.82
N ASP A 90 2.04 3.08 0.28
CA ASP A 90 1.14 4.25 0.24
C ASP A 90 1.80 5.48 -0.41
N SER A 91 3.08 5.72 -0.08
CA SER A 91 3.85 6.80 -0.69
C SER A 91 3.97 6.61 -2.21
N ARG A 92 4.27 5.39 -2.69
CA ARG A 92 4.38 5.09 -4.12
C ARG A 92 3.06 5.26 -4.85
N ILE A 93 1.97 4.77 -4.28
CA ILE A 93 0.62 4.95 -4.82
C ILE A 93 0.25 6.44 -4.91
N THR A 94 0.50 7.21 -3.84
CA THR A 94 0.22 8.65 -3.82
C THR A 94 1.04 9.40 -4.88
N ASP A 95 2.34 9.07 -5.02
CA ASP A 95 3.22 9.69 -6.01
C ASP A 95 2.79 9.30 -7.44
N TRP A 96 2.28 8.10 -7.63
CA TRP A 96 1.72 7.66 -8.92
C TRP A 96 0.47 8.50 -9.28
N HIS A 97 -0.49 8.67 -8.35
CA HIS A 97 -1.65 9.50 -8.57
C HIS A 97 -1.30 10.94 -8.90
N ARG A 98 -0.33 11.54 -8.18
CA ARG A 98 0.16 12.89 -8.48
C ARG A 98 0.74 12.98 -9.91
N ARG A 99 1.53 12.01 -10.33
CA ARG A 99 2.08 11.97 -11.68
C ARG A 99 1.00 11.86 -12.75
N GLN A 100 -0.04 11.05 -12.52
CA GLN A 100 -1.18 10.93 -13.44
C GLN A 100 -1.99 12.21 -13.52
N GLN A 101 -2.25 12.89 -12.41
CA GLN A 101 -2.93 14.18 -12.42
C GLN A 101 -2.15 15.24 -13.21
N VAL A 102 -0.84 15.31 -13.03
CA VAL A 102 0.01 16.22 -13.81
C VAL A 102 -0.07 15.89 -15.30
N ARG A 103 0.04 14.61 -15.68
CA ARG A 103 -0.10 14.17 -17.07
C ARG A 103 -1.48 14.52 -17.65
N GLY A 104 -2.55 14.26 -16.89
CA GLY A 104 -3.91 14.60 -17.30
C GLY A 104 -4.12 16.13 -17.48
N ARG A 105 -3.58 16.95 -16.56
CA ARG A 105 -3.61 18.41 -16.67
C ARG A 105 -2.85 18.92 -17.91
N TRP A 106 -1.68 18.37 -18.20
CA TRP A 106 -0.92 18.71 -19.40
C TRP A 106 -1.68 18.33 -20.68
N LEU A 107 -2.30 17.15 -20.71
CA LEU A 107 -3.10 16.70 -21.86
C LEU A 107 -4.34 17.58 -22.03
N VAL A 108 -5.07 17.89 -20.96
CA VAL A 108 -6.24 18.79 -20.97
C VAL A 108 -5.83 20.23 -21.31
N ALA A 109 -4.73 20.73 -20.74
CA ALA A 109 -4.20 22.05 -21.06
C ALA A 109 -3.73 22.17 -22.52
N TRP A 110 -3.21 21.07 -23.10
CA TRP A 110 -2.86 21.01 -24.51
C TRP A 110 -4.09 20.96 -25.43
N LEU A 111 -5.15 20.25 -24.97
CA LEU A 111 -6.45 20.19 -25.70
C LEU A 111 -7.30 21.44 -25.46
N ARG A 112 -7.17 22.13 -24.33
CA ARG A 112 -7.85 23.37 -23.95
C ARG A 112 -6.93 24.58 -24.15
N ARG A 113 -6.47 24.83 -25.33
CA ARG A 113 -6.00 26.18 -25.69
C ARG A 113 -7.19 27.10 -25.97
N GLY A 114 -8.09 27.20 -25.02
CA GLY A 114 -9.30 28.03 -25.05
C GLY A 114 -10.19 27.69 -23.87
N ASP A 115 -10.26 28.62 -22.97
CA ASP A 115 -11.21 28.84 -21.88
C ASP A 115 -10.78 28.48 -20.46
N GLU A 116 -10.91 29.52 -19.64
CA GLU A 116 -10.47 29.70 -18.28
C GLU A 116 -11.42 29.06 -17.27
N ASP A 117 -10.82 28.76 -16.08
CA ASP A 117 -11.41 28.65 -14.74
C ASP A 117 -12.48 27.58 -14.48
N ASP A 118 -12.04 26.54 -13.72
CA ASP A 118 -12.76 26.06 -12.54
C ASP A 118 -11.82 25.24 -11.64
N GLU A 119 -11.68 25.68 -10.40
CA GLU A 119 -11.02 24.97 -9.32
C GLU A 119 -11.93 23.84 -8.84
N ASP A 120 -11.67 22.62 -9.29
CA ASP A 120 -12.26 21.42 -8.72
C ASP A 120 -11.20 20.51 -8.11
N ASP A 121 -11.49 20.05 -6.90
CA ASP A 121 -10.67 19.15 -6.08
C ASP A 121 -10.28 17.89 -6.86
N PRO A 122 -8.97 17.67 -7.17
CA PRO A 122 -8.54 16.66 -8.15
C PRO A 122 -8.50 15.23 -7.62
N VAL A 123 -9.10 14.93 -6.47
CA VAL A 123 -9.08 13.58 -5.88
C VAL A 123 -10.22 12.68 -6.38
N ALA A 124 -11.17 13.22 -7.13
CA ALA A 124 -12.42 12.53 -7.49
C ALA A 124 -12.50 11.98 -8.93
N ALA A 125 -11.48 12.08 -9.76
CA ALA A 125 -11.62 11.69 -11.17
C ALA A 125 -10.55 10.71 -11.62
N ALA A 126 -10.93 9.45 -11.75
CA ALA A 126 -10.87 8.63 -12.95
C ALA A 126 -11.51 7.27 -12.69
N PRO A 127 -12.64 6.97 -13.26
CA PRO A 127 -13.07 5.60 -13.43
C PRO A 127 -12.36 5.06 -14.67
N ASP A 128 -11.51 4.07 -14.47
CA ASP A 128 -11.00 3.26 -15.56
C ASP A 128 -11.94 2.08 -15.83
N PRO A 129 -12.25 1.74 -17.09
CA PRO A 129 -13.24 0.74 -17.40
C PRO A 129 -12.74 -0.66 -17.06
N HIS A 130 -13.41 -1.29 -16.13
CA HIS A 130 -13.68 -2.72 -15.96
C HIS A 130 -12.71 -3.74 -16.58
N ASP A 131 -11.64 -4.07 -15.85
CA ASP A 131 -11.18 -5.45 -15.78
C ASP A 131 -11.56 -6.01 -14.40
N PRO A 132 -12.46 -7.01 -14.27
CA PRO A 132 -12.76 -7.65 -13.00
C PRO A 132 -11.48 -8.31 -12.50
N GLY A 133 -10.92 -7.76 -11.43
CA GLY A 133 -9.66 -8.23 -10.89
C GLY A 133 -9.67 -9.74 -10.57
N PRO A 134 -8.48 -10.34 -10.36
CA PRO A 134 -8.31 -11.80 -10.23
C PRO A 134 -9.20 -12.48 -9.19
N LEU A 135 -9.60 -11.76 -8.13
CA LEU A 135 -10.53 -12.28 -7.12
C LEU A 135 -11.95 -12.45 -7.64
N ALA A 136 -12.44 -11.54 -8.48
CA ALA A 136 -13.75 -11.69 -9.12
C ALA A 136 -13.76 -12.85 -10.13
N ARG A 137 -12.64 -13.09 -10.81
CA ARG A 137 -12.47 -14.24 -11.71
C ARG A 137 -12.39 -15.56 -10.95
N LEU A 138 -11.78 -15.59 -9.75
CA LEU A 138 -11.66 -16.80 -8.94
C LEU A 138 -12.91 -17.12 -8.11
N ALA A 139 -13.66 -16.10 -7.69
CA ALA A 139 -14.84 -16.29 -6.84
C ALA A 139 -16.10 -16.56 -7.63
N GLY A 140 -16.17 -16.25 -8.93
CA GLY A 140 -17.31 -16.55 -9.80
C GLY A 140 -18.65 -16.00 -9.31
N THR A 141 -18.65 -15.10 -8.31
CA THR A 141 -19.84 -14.57 -7.68
C THR A 141 -20.02 -13.10 -8.01
N GLU A 142 -21.24 -12.70 -8.34
CA GLU A 142 -21.63 -11.30 -8.54
C GLU A 142 -21.27 -10.43 -7.33
N ALA A 143 -21.39 -10.96 -6.11
CA ALA A 143 -21.05 -10.26 -4.88
C ALA A 143 -19.54 -9.90 -4.77
N ALA A 144 -18.63 -10.76 -5.24
CA ALA A 144 -17.20 -10.46 -5.23
C ALA A 144 -16.85 -9.35 -6.23
N GLY A 145 -17.46 -9.37 -7.41
CA GLY A 145 -17.33 -8.30 -8.40
C GLY A 145 -17.89 -6.97 -7.89
N ALA A 146 -19.04 -7.01 -7.23
CA ALA A 146 -19.65 -5.83 -6.62
C ALA A 146 -18.78 -5.24 -5.50
N LEU A 147 -18.19 -6.09 -4.64
CA LEU A 147 -17.24 -5.62 -3.61
C LEU A 147 -16.01 -4.98 -4.23
N ASP A 148 -15.48 -5.56 -5.30
CA ASP A 148 -14.32 -5.00 -6.01
C ASP A 148 -14.62 -3.62 -6.59
N GLY A 149 -15.75 -3.47 -7.26
CA GLY A 149 -16.25 -2.18 -7.75
C GLY A 149 -16.42 -1.17 -6.61
N ALA A 150 -17.14 -1.56 -5.56
CA ALA A 150 -17.38 -0.70 -4.41
C ALA A 150 -16.08 -0.24 -3.71
N LEU A 151 -15.06 -1.10 -3.66
CA LEU A 151 -13.74 -0.73 -3.13
C LEU A 151 -13.01 0.27 -4.05
N ARG A 152 -13.15 0.15 -5.36
CA ARG A 152 -12.55 1.10 -6.32
C ARG A 152 -13.21 2.47 -6.23
N ASP A 153 -14.51 2.53 -5.97
CA ASP A 153 -15.28 3.76 -5.84
C ASP A 153 -15.04 4.51 -4.53
N LEU A 154 -14.39 3.87 -3.54
CA LEU A 154 -14.04 4.55 -2.30
C LEU A 154 -12.96 5.62 -2.54
N PRO A 155 -13.09 6.81 -1.92
CA PRO A 155 -11.99 7.77 -1.84
C PRO A 155 -10.71 7.09 -1.31
N LEU A 156 -9.55 7.45 -1.89
CA LEU A 156 -8.27 6.78 -1.62
C LEU A 156 -8.01 6.53 -0.12
N ARG A 157 -8.18 7.53 0.73
CA ARG A 157 -7.93 7.41 2.18
C ARG A 157 -8.90 6.47 2.90
N GLN A 158 -10.15 6.39 2.44
CA GLN A 158 -11.14 5.46 3.00
C GLN A 158 -10.82 4.02 2.60
N ARG A 159 -10.46 3.80 1.35
CA ARG A 159 -10.01 2.51 0.83
C ARG A 159 -8.76 2.02 1.56
N GLN A 160 -7.75 2.88 1.74
CA GLN A 160 -6.54 2.57 2.50
C GLN A 160 -6.85 2.14 3.93
N ALA A 161 -7.66 2.92 4.66
CA ALA A 161 -8.04 2.58 6.02
C ALA A 161 -8.77 1.23 6.11
N PHE A 162 -9.67 0.94 5.17
CA PHE A 162 -10.36 -0.34 5.10
C PHE A 162 -9.39 -1.50 4.83
N LEU A 163 -8.55 -1.39 3.81
CA LEU A 163 -7.63 -2.47 3.43
C LEU A 163 -6.59 -2.75 4.53
N LEU A 164 -6.03 -1.73 5.17
CA LEU A 164 -5.06 -1.91 6.25
C LEU A 164 -5.70 -2.48 7.52
N ARG A 165 -6.91 -2.04 7.88
CA ARG A 165 -7.59 -2.46 9.10
C ARG A 165 -8.29 -3.81 8.97
N VAL A 166 -8.98 -4.05 7.86
CA VAL A 166 -9.85 -5.21 7.68
C VAL A 166 -9.15 -6.34 6.93
N TRP A 167 -8.41 -6.00 5.88
CA TRP A 167 -7.70 -7.01 5.08
C TRP A 167 -6.36 -7.42 5.67
N GLU A 168 -5.55 -6.44 6.10
CA GLU A 168 -4.23 -6.70 6.69
C GLU A 168 -4.28 -6.94 8.20
N GLY A 169 -5.37 -6.56 8.86
CA GLY A 169 -5.53 -6.75 10.29
C GLY A 169 -4.62 -5.85 11.16
N LEU A 170 -4.01 -4.80 10.58
CA LEU A 170 -3.21 -3.85 11.37
C LEU A 170 -4.07 -3.20 12.45
N ASP A 171 -3.52 -2.95 13.62
CA ASP A 171 -4.19 -2.16 14.65
C ASP A 171 -4.31 -0.68 14.23
N VAL A 172 -4.99 0.14 15.04
CA VAL A 172 -5.23 1.55 14.71
C VAL A 172 -3.92 2.34 14.68
N ALA A 173 -3.00 2.08 15.60
CA ALA A 173 -1.73 2.78 15.71
C ALA A 173 -0.80 2.44 14.53
N ALA A 174 -0.69 1.16 14.17
CA ALA A 174 0.06 0.70 13.01
C ALA A 174 -0.52 1.26 11.69
N THR A 175 -1.86 1.30 11.59
CA THR A 175 -2.55 1.90 10.43
C THR A 175 -2.28 3.40 10.34
N ALA A 176 -2.32 4.13 11.46
CA ALA A 176 -2.00 5.55 11.51
C ALA A 176 -0.56 5.83 11.07
N THR A 177 0.38 4.97 11.50
CA THR A 177 1.78 5.00 11.07
C THR A 177 1.90 4.78 9.55
N ALA A 178 1.23 3.76 9.01
CA ALA A 178 1.24 3.46 7.57
C ALA A 178 0.63 4.61 6.75
N MET A 179 -0.51 5.14 7.18
CA MET A 179 -1.23 6.22 6.48
C MET A 179 -0.68 7.63 6.75
N ARG A 180 0.29 7.81 7.65
CA ARG A 180 0.82 9.11 8.10
C ARG A 180 -0.27 10.07 8.56
N CYS A 181 -1.19 9.60 9.38
CA CYS A 181 -2.28 10.40 9.91
C CYS A 181 -2.54 10.06 11.39
N SER A 182 -3.45 10.80 12.03
CA SER A 182 -3.84 10.50 13.41
C SER A 182 -4.71 9.25 13.50
N GLU A 183 -4.72 8.57 14.64
CA GLU A 183 -5.62 7.45 14.93
C GLU A 183 -7.10 7.85 14.78
N GLY A 184 -7.45 9.08 15.15
CA GLY A 184 -8.79 9.63 14.94
C GLY A 184 -9.17 9.69 13.47
N SER A 185 -8.22 10.09 12.61
CA SER A 185 -8.42 10.08 11.15
C SER A 185 -8.62 8.67 10.61
N VAL A 186 -7.86 7.69 11.09
CA VAL A 186 -8.03 6.28 10.70
C VAL A 186 -9.44 5.79 11.02
N LYS A 187 -9.92 6.05 12.26
CA LYS A 187 -11.27 5.67 12.71
C LYS A 187 -12.35 6.31 11.84
N THR A 188 -12.19 7.60 11.52
CA THR A 188 -13.13 8.34 10.67
C THR A 188 -13.15 7.81 9.24
N HIS A 189 -11.98 7.56 8.63
CA HIS A 189 -11.89 7.00 7.28
C HIS A 189 -12.49 5.59 7.22
N LEU A 190 -12.17 4.73 8.19
CA LEU A 190 -12.72 3.38 8.27
C LEU A 190 -14.25 3.39 8.42
N PHE A 191 -14.78 4.24 9.30
CA PHE A 191 -16.23 4.38 9.50
C PHE A 191 -16.94 4.77 8.20
N ARG A 192 -16.41 5.78 7.49
CA ARG A 192 -16.97 6.23 6.21
C ARG A 192 -16.87 5.14 5.13
N ALA A 193 -15.74 4.44 5.06
CA ALA A 193 -15.55 3.32 4.14
C ALA A 193 -16.61 2.23 4.36
N LEU A 194 -16.79 1.79 5.62
CA LEU A 194 -17.80 0.77 5.97
C LEU A 194 -19.23 1.21 5.65
N ALA A 195 -19.56 2.49 5.89
CA ALA A 195 -20.87 3.04 5.57
C ALA A 195 -21.13 3.05 4.05
N SER A 196 -20.11 3.40 3.24
CA SER A 196 -20.22 3.39 1.78
C SER A 196 -20.32 1.97 1.21
N LEU A 197 -19.49 1.04 1.72
CA LEU A 197 -19.53 -0.37 1.30
C LEU A 197 -20.86 -1.04 1.65
N ARG A 198 -21.43 -0.78 2.83
CA ARG A 198 -22.75 -1.31 3.20
C ARG A 198 -23.82 -0.88 2.23
N ARG A 199 -23.87 0.40 1.86
CA ARG A 199 -24.84 0.91 0.88
C ARG A 199 -24.64 0.29 -0.50
N ALA A 200 -23.40 0.16 -0.95
CA ALA A 200 -23.10 -0.42 -2.27
C ALA A 200 -23.46 -1.90 -2.35
N LEU A 201 -23.45 -2.62 -1.22
CA LEU A 201 -23.66 -4.06 -1.15
C LEU A 201 -25.05 -4.45 -0.58
N GLU A 202 -25.96 -3.50 -0.35
CA GLU A 202 -27.29 -3.75 0.20
C GLU A 202 -28.10 -4.75 -0.63
N VAL A 203 -27.91 -4.75 -1.94
CA VAL A 203 -28.62 -5.65 -2.88
C VAL A 203 -28.13 -7.11 -2.76
N TYR A 204 -26.99 -7.35 -2.11
CA TYR A 204 -26.37 -8.67 -1.97
C TYR A 204 -26.50 -9.26 -0.56
N GLN A 205 -27.26 -8.64 0.32
CA GLN A 205 -27.60 -9.13 1.66
C GLN A 205 -28.96 -9.80 1.66
#